data_e84ae3a5c7b1fc4376d91854af3c1bc9
#
_entry.id   e84ae3a5c7b1fc4376d91854af3c1bc9
#
_cell.length_a   1.000
_cell.length_b   1.000
_cell.length_c   1.000
_cell.angle_alpha   90.00
_cell.angle_beta   90.00
_cell.angle_gamma   90.00
#
_symmetry.space_group_name_H-M   'P 1'
#
loop_
_entity.id
_entity.type
_entity.pdbx_description
1 polymer ?
#
loop_
_entity_poly.entity_id
_entity_poly.type
_entity_poly.pdbx_seq_one_letter_code
_entity_poly.pdbx_strand_id
1 'polypeptide(L)'
;MNRKYYNGREYVLDEEEQVIILSPDFFQQLKNKSNKFKSYKKIGGSTVADVLEVTAFSSQFSAFCHIARLKMDVLQKKYIYAGTILEPKIFDVLRTTFKGLDIENYSAKDYNYDYFAGKDEVISGVPDGYIPSKNMILEIKTTGAKNYETWNKKNANGIYENVPANYRKQAQLYSYLMGANKYSIVAAFLEDDKGDYENPESVDLNQRRIANYTFVVNESETKDDINKVKEWYYFYTNSIVSPKYNLIKDKMQVDYLRCKNEQEWEELLNKWKQEGKADLDFIG
;
A
#
# COMPACT_ATOMS: atom_id res chain seq x y z
N MET A 1 5.27 -6.67 17.50
CA MET A 1 5.74 -5.34 18.01
C MET A 1 4.69 -4.84 18.95
N ASN A 2 5.05 -4.40 20.15
CA ASN A 2 4.08 -3.85 21.08
C ASN A 2 3.52 -2.55 20.53
N ARG A 3 2.21 -2.39 20.60
CA ARG A 3 1.51 -1.17 20.24
C ARG A 3 2.08 0.01 21.05
N LYS A 4 2.29 1.15 20.38
CA LYS A 4 2.99 2.30 20.98
C LYS A 4 2.05 3.42 21.44
N TYR A 5 0.91 3.56 20.78
CA TYR A 5 0.02 4.71 20.94
C TYR A 5 -1.40 4.27 21.30
N TYR A 6 -2.01 4.95 22.26
CA TYR A 6 -3.30 4.56 22.82
C TYR A 6 -4.28 5.74 22.93
N ASN A 7 -5.57 5.42 22.85
CA ASN A 7 -6.64 6.39 23.04
C ASN A 7 -6.60 7.01 24.45
N GLY A 8 -6.79 8.31 24.54
CA GLY A 8 -6.71 9.07 25.79
C GLY A 8 -5.28 9.47 26.18
N ARG A 9 -4.26 9.09 25.39
CA ARG A 9 -2.85 9.42 25.65
C ARG A 9 -2.22 10.21 24.50
N GLU A 10 -1.95 9.60 23.38
CA GLU A 10 -1.40 10.28 22.21
C GLU A 10 -2.47 10.92 21.33
N TYR A 11 -3.68 10.42 21.42
CA TYR A 11 -4.84 10.92 20.69
C TYR A 11 -6.13 10.61 21.45
N VAL A 12 -7.20 11.29 21.06
CA VAL A 12 -8.58 10.98 21.48
C VAL A 12 -9.36 10.56 20.24
N LEU A 13 -10.04 9.42 20.30
CA LEU A 13 -11.04 9.03 19.33
C LEU A 13 -12.37 9.68 19.70
N ASP A 14 -12.79 10.68 18.92
CA ASP A 14 -14.09 11.33 19.04
C ASP A 14 -15.10 10.55 18.20
N GLU A 15 -15.99 9.83 18.87
CA GLU A 15 -16.99 8.97 18.20
C GLU A 15 -18.20 9.78 17.73
N GLU A 16 -18.46 10.93 18.29
CA GLU A 16 -19.58 11.81 17.89
C GLU A 16 -19.23 12.50 16.55
N GLU A 17 -18.04 13.11 16.48
CA GLU A 17 -17.55 13.76 15.26
C GLU A 17 -16.92 12.79 14.26
N GLN A 18 -16.69 11.53 14.66
CA GLN A 18 -16.07 10.48 13.86
C GLN A 18 -14.65 10.83 13.40
N VAL A 19 -13.83 11.38 14.29
CA VAL A 19 -12.45 11.80 14.01
C VAL A 19 -11.48 11.32 15.09
N ILE A 20 -10.19 11.45 14.81
CA ILE A 20 -9.12 11.44 15.82
C ILE A 20 -8.69 12.87 16.06
N ILE A 21 -8.47 13.22 17.32
CA ILE A 21 -7.85 14.46 17.78
C ILE A 21 -6.50 14.10 18.37
N LEU A 22 -5.40 14.56 17.76
CA LEU A 22 -4.04 14.30 18.28
C LEU A 22 -3.80 15.14 19.54
N SER A 23 -3.11 14.57 20.53
CA SER A 23 -2.64 15.36 21.66
C SER A 23 -1.59 16.39 21.20
N PRO A 24 -1.49 17.54 21.86
CA PRO A 24 -0.51 18.58 21.47
C PRO A 24 0.93 18.05 21.40
N ASP A 25 1.34 17.26 22.38
CA ASP A 25 2.70 16.70 22.43
C ASP A 25 2.96 15.71 21.31
N PHE A 26 1.99 14.84 21.02
CA PHE A 26 2.13 13.88 19.92
C PHE A 26 2.13 14.59 18.57
N PHE A 27 1.29 15.61 18.39
CA PHE A 27 1.30 16.43 17.18
C PHE A 27 2.66 17.11 16.96
N GLN A 28 3.25 17.71 18.00
CA GLN A 28 4.58 18.31 17.92
C GLN A 28 5.66 17.25 17.62
N GLN A 29 5.57 16.07 18.23
CA GLN A 29 6.46 14.95 17.88
C GLN A 29 6.37 14.59 16.39
N LEU A 30 5.17 14.46 15.83
CA LEU A 30 4.95 14.12 14.42
C LEU A 30 5.49 15.21 13.48
N LYS A 31 5.45 16.49 13.86
CA LYS A 31 6.01 17.61 13.08
C LYS A 31 7.54 17.69 13.13
N ASN A 32 8.17 17.06 14.11
CA ASN A 32 9.62 17.12 14.26
C ASN A 32 10.36 16.24 13.24
N LYS A 33 10.73 16.82 12.11
CA LYS A 33 11.44 16.13 11.01
C LYS A 33 12.85 15.62 11.40
N SER A 34 13.44 16.05 12.52
CA SER A 34 14.77 15.57 12.96
C SER A 34 14.77 14.09 13.36
N ASN A 35 13.60 13.54 13.70
CA ASN A 35 13.44 12.14 14.03
C ASN A 35 12.56 11.43 12.99
N LYS A 36 13.19 10.92 11.93
CA LYS A 36 12.53 10.17 10.85
C LYS A 36 11.58 9.06 11.32
N PHE A 37 11.88 8.42 12.45
CA PHE A 37 11.10 7.28 12.95
C PHE A 37 9.89 7.70 13.79
N LYS A 38 9.80 8.97 14.18
CA LYS A 38 8.70 9.50 14.99
C LYS A 38 7.89 10.58 14.29
N SER A 39 8.43 11.22 13.24
CA SER A 39 7.72 12.25 12.47
C SER A 39 6.65 11.66 11.55
N TYR A 40 5.81 12.52 10.98
CA TYR A 40 4.88 12.12 9.92
C TYR A 40 5.62 11.34 8.85
N LYS A 41 4.99 10.23 8.38
CA LYS A 41 5.50 9.50 7.21
C LYS A 41 5.15 10.27 5.94
N LYS A 42 5.97 10.11 4.92
CA LYS A 42 5.58 10.47 3.57
C LYS A 42 4.47 9.53 3.06
N ILE A 43 3.81 9.94 1.99
CA ILE A 43 2.80 9.13 1.31
C ILE A 43 3.48 8.17 0.36
N GLY A 44 3.35 6.88 0.61
CA GLY A 44 3.81 5.82 -0.29
C GLY A 44 2.77 5.45 -1.34
N GLY A 45 3.16 4.67 -2.35
CA GLY A 45 2.30 4.33 -3.48
C GLY A 45 0.94 3.74 -3.10
N SER A 46 0.89 2.82 -2.14
CA SER A 46 -0.38 2.24 -1.66
C SER A 46 -1.27 3.27 -0.94
N THR A 47 -0.66 4.25 -0.25
CA THR A 47 -1.40 5.29 0.49
C THR A 47 -1.99 6.35 -0.44
N VAL A 48 -1.42 6.56 -1.62
CA VAL A 48 -1.99 7.46 -2.65
C VAL A 48 -3.43 7.08 -2.99
N ALA A 49 -3.69 5.79 -3.15
CA ALA A 49 -5.03 5.30 -3.45
C ALA A 49 -6.03 5.59 -2.32
N ASP A 50 -5.58 5.55 -1.06
CA ASP A 50 -6.41 5.90 0.10
C ASP A 50 -6.72 7.40 0.12
N VAL A 51 -5.73 8.27 -0.13
CA VAL A 51 -5.94 9.73 -0.20
C VAL A 51 -6.91 10.11 -1.32
N LEU A 52 -6.77 9.49 -2.49
CA LEU A 52 -7.61 9.76 -3.66
C LEU A 52 -8.96 9.01 -3.65
N GLU A 53 -9.17 8.14 -2.66
CA GLU A 53 -10.37 7.29 -2.52
C GLU A 53 -10.76 6.54 -3.81
N VAL A 54 -9.76 5.95 -4.49
CA VAL A 54 -9.93 5.34 -5.82
C VAL A 54 -10.67 4.01 -5.83
N THR A 55 -10.88 3.40 -4.66
CA THR A 55 -11.64 2.14 -4.50
C THR A 55 -12.69 2.28 -3.41
N ALA A 56 -13.67 1.37 -3.41
CA ALA A 56 -14.70 1.33 -2.36
C ALA A 56 -14.12 1.14 -0.94
N PHE A 57 -12.90 0.61 -0.83
CA PHE A 57 -12.23 0.35 0.45
C PHE A 57 -11.18 1.42 0.79
N SER A 58 -10.87 2.33 -0.12
CA SER A 58 -9.94 3.41 0.13
C SER A 58 -10.56 4.45 1.07
N SER A 59 -9.74 4.97 2.00
CA SER A 59 -10.19 5.90 3.02
C SER A 59 -9.10 6.91 3.36
N GLN A 60 -9.44 8.20 3.30
CA GLN A 60 -8.56 9.29 3.76
C GLN A 60 -8.20 9.15 5.23
N PHE A 61 -9.12 8.62 6.05
CA PHE A 61 -8.84 8.30 7.45
C PHE A 61 -7.75 7.24 7.59
N SER A 62 -7.81 6.16 6.78
CA SER A 62 -6.76 5.14 6.72
C SER A 62 -5.42 5.74 6.31
N ALA A 63 -5.41 6.64 5.31
CA ALA A 63 -4.21 7.37 4.91
C ALA A 63 -3.65 8.25 6.04
N PHE A 64 -4.50 8.97 6.76
CA PHE A 64 -4.10 9.75 7.93
C PHE A 64 -3.49 8.87 9.02
N CYS A 65 -4.13 7.78 9.38
CA CYS A 65 -3.59 6.82 10.34
C CYS A 65 -2.21 6.33 9.92
N HIS A 66 -1.99 6.09 8.62
CA HIS A 66 -0.68 5.68 8.11
C HIS A 66 0.38 6.78 8.32
N ILE A 67 0.13 8.01 7.86
CA ILE A 67 1.14 9.08 7.97
C ILE A 67 1.37 9.50 9.42
N ALA A 68 0.33 9.47 10.28
CA ALA A 68 0.41 9.76 11.71
C ALA A 68 0.91 8.58 12.56
N ARG A 69 1.32 7.46 11.94
CA ARG A 69 1.84 6.25 12.64
C ARG A 69 0.84 5.56 13.55
N LEU A 70 -0.44 5.77 13.30
CA LEU A 70 -1.56 5.19 14.05
C LEU A 70 -2.21 4.01 13.32
N LYS A 71 -1.73 3.68 12.10
CA LYS A 71 -2.28 2.57 11.32
C LYS A 71 -1.96 1.24 12.00
N MET A 72 -3.00 0.42 12.12
CA MET A 72 -2.90 -0.97 12.57
C MET A 72 -1.98 -1.77 11.63
N ASP A 73 -1.20 -2.66 12.20
CA ASP A 73 -0.38 -3.59 11.43
C ASP A 73 -1.25 -4.58 10.65
N VAL A 74 -0.69 -5.15 9.58
CA VAL A 74 -1.37 -6.20 8.80
C VAL A 74 -1.43 -7.46 9.65
N LEU A 75 -2.65 -7.88 9.98
CA LEU A 75 -2.92 -8.98 10.89
C LEU A 75 -2.77 -10.38 10.24
N GLN A 76 -2.89 -10.45 8.91
CA GLN A 76 -2.71 -11.68 8.13
C GLN A 76 -1.53 -11.50 7.18
N LYS A 77 -0.41 -12.12 7.51
CA LYS A 77 0.87 -11.90 6.81
C LYS A 77 1.07 -12.75 5.58
N LYS A 78 0.28 -13.81 5.38
CA LYS A 78 0.47 -14.78 4.30
C LYS A 78 0.52 -14.12 2.91
N TYR A 79 -0.30 -13.11 2.65
CA TYR A 79 -0.33 -12.43 1.35
C TYR A 79 0.93 -11.57 1.12
N ILE A 80 1.39 -10.87 2.16
CA ILE A 80 2.64 -10.08 2.09
C ILE A 80 3.82 -11.02 1.93
N TYR A 81 3.84 -12.11 2.67
CA TYR A 81 4.89 -13.12 2.62
C TYR A 81 4.99 -13.74 1.22
N ALA A 82 3.85 -14.19 0.67
CA ALA A 82 3.81 -14.72 -0.69
C ALA A 82 4.31 -13.70 -1.73
N GLY A 83 3.89 -12.44 -1.64
CA GLY A 83 4.39 -11.37 -2.50
C GLY A 83 5.92 -11.23 -2.41
N THR A 84 6.46 -11.17 -1.19
CA THR A 84 7.91 -11.02 -0.97
C THR A 84 8.73 -12.18 -1.53
N ILE A 85 8.24 -13.43 -1.38
CA ILE A 85 8.94 -14.62 -1.89
C ILE A 85 8.84 -14.73 -3.42
N LEU A 86 7.70 -14.39 -3.98
CA LEU A 86 7.44 -14.61 -5.40
C LEU A 86 7.91 -13.48 -6.30
N GLU A 87 8.04 -12.25 -5.79
CA GLU A 87 8.47 -11.11 -6.59
C GLU A 87 9.80 -11.34 -7.32
N PRO A 88 10.90 -11.80 -6.66
CA PRO A 88 12.15 -12.11 -7.36
C PRO A 88 11.99 -13.21 -8.41
N LYS A 89 11.20 -14.25 -8.11
CA LYS A 89 10.93 -15.35 -9.06
C LYS A 89 10.15 -14.85 -10.29
N ILE A 90 9.24 -13.89 -10.12
CA ILE A 90 8.51 -13.27 -11.24
C ILE A 90 9.49 -12.50 -12.13
N PHE A 91 10.44 -11.75 -11.57
CA PHE A 91 11.49 -11.09 -12.35
C PHE A 91 12.34 -12.08 -13.14
N ASP A 92 12.68 -13.25 -12.58
CA ASP A 92 13.42 -14.28 -13.29
C ASP A 92 12.62 -14.87 -14.47
N VAL A 93 11.32 -15.09 -14.30
CA VAL A 93 10.42 -15.48 -15.40
C VAL A 93 10.37 -14.39 -16.48
N LEU A 94 10.26 -13.12 -16.09
CA LEU A 94 10.26 -12.01 -17.05
C LEU A 94 11.56 -11.95 -17.86
N ARG A 95 12.73 -12.05 -17.22
CA ARG A 95 14.04 -12.06 -17.92
C ARG A 95 14.21 -13.25 -18.84
N THR A 96 13.69 -14.41 -18.45
CA THR A 96 13.74 -15.63 -19.27
C THR A 96 12.82 -15.52 -20.49
N THR A 97 11.64 -14.94 -20.29
CA THR A 97 10.62 -14.78 -21.35
C THR A 97 10.99 -13.68 -22.35
N PHE A 98 11.48 -12.55 -21.85
CA PHE A 98 11.80 -11.37 -22.65
C PHE A 98 13.31 -11.18 -22.78
N LYS A 99 13.98 -12.17 -23.34
CA LYS A 99 15.42 -12.14 -23.60
C LYS A 99 15.81 -10.88 -24.41
N GLY A 100 16.75 -10.12 -23.92
CA GLY A 100 17.23 -8.88 -24.56
C GLY A 100 16.55 -7.60 -24.05
N LEU A 101 15.60 -7.69 -23.12
CA LEU A 101 15.17 -6.50 -22.38
C LEU A 101 16.06 -6.31 -21.15
N ASP A 102 16.41 -5.06 -20.90
CA ASP A 102 17.19 -4.57 -19.75
C ASP A 102 16.26 -4.39 -18.54
N ILE A 103 15.80 -5.52 -17.95
CA ILE A 103 14.88 -5.51 -16.82
C ILE A 103 15.67 -5.32 -15.52
N GLU A 104 15.51 -4.13 -14.93
CA GLU A 104 16.01 -3.79 -13.60
C GLU A 104 14.93 -4.08 -12.55
N ASN A 105 15.33 -4.61 -11.39
CA ASN A 105 14.47 -4.70 -10.20
C ASN A 105 15.13 -3.96 -9.04
N TYR A 106 14.31 -3.36 -8.19
CA TYR A 106 14.78 -2.53 -7.09
C TYR A 106 14.35 -3.16 -5.75
N SER A 107 15.31 -3.30 -4.84
CA SER A 107 15.00 -3.70 -3.47
C SER A 107 14.70 -2.46 -2.63
N ALA A 108 13.57 -2.45 -1.95
CA ALA A 108 13.19 -1.33 -1.08
C ALA A 108 14.25 -1.04 0.00
N LYS A 109 14.97 -2.06 0.47
CA LYS A 109 16.05 -1.93 1.47
C LYS A 109 17.24 -1.12 0.95
N ASP A 110 17.59 -1.27 -0.34
CA ASP A 110 18.75 -0.59 -0.95
C ASP A 110 18.52 0.92 -1.04
N TYR A 111 17.26 1.36 -1.04
CA TYR A 111 16.85 2.76 -1.09
C TYR A 111 16.32 3.28 0.26
N ASN A 112 16.54 2.56 1.36
CA ASN A 112 15.95 2.90 2.67
C ASN A 112 14.44 3.15 2.58
N TYR A 113 13.74 2.38 1.75
CA TYR A 113 12.29 2.45 1.46
C TYR A 113 11.82 3.78 0.83
N ASP A 114 12.72 4.57 0.25
CA ASP A 114 12.39 5.83 -0.42
C ASP A 114 13.35 6.12 -1.60
N TYR A 115 13.03 5.57 -2.77
CA TYR A 115 13.75 5.85 -4.03
C TYR A 115 13.71 7.33 -4.41
N PHE A 116 12.67 8.04 -3.97
CA PHE A 116 12.45 9.46 -4.26
C PHE A 116 13.00 10.39 -3.17
N ALA A 117 13.81 9.87 -2.25
CA ALA A 117 14.47 10.70 -1.24
C ALA A 117 15.24 11.85 -1.88
N GLY A 118 14.98 13.08 -1.41
CA GLY A 118 15.56 14.30 -1.98
C GLY A 118 14.92 14.80 -3.28
N LYS A 119 14.01 14.03 -3.90
CA LYS A 119 13.24 14.45 -5.09
C LYS A 119 11.87 15.01 -4.74
N ASP A 120 11.21 14.41 -3.76
CA ASP A 120 9.90 14.86 -3.27
C ASP A 120 9.84 14.80 -1.74
N GLU A 121 9.23 15.83 -1.11
CA GLU A 121 9.10 15.90 0.35
C GLU A 121 7.88 15.19 0.89
N VAL A 122 6.87 14.98 0.07
CA VAL A 122 5.57 14.41 0.45
C VAL A 122 5.46 12.95 0.02
N ILE A 123 5.91 12.65 -1.19
CA ILE A 123 5.76 11.35 -1.82
C ILE A 123 7.03 10.52 -1.63
N SER A 124 6.86 9.25 -1.30
CA SER A 124 7.91 8.26 -1.16
C SER A 124 7.51 6.95 -1.81
N GLY A 125 8.46 6.04 -1.89
CA GLY A 125 8.26 4.66 -2.34
C GLY A 125 9.41 4.17 -3.17
N VAL A 126 9.35 2.90 -3.53
CA VAL A 126 10.31 2.25 -4.41
C VAL A 126 9.48 1.51 -5.47
N PRO A 127 9.67 1.78 -6.77
CA PRO A 127 9.11 0.95 -7.81
C PRO A 127 9.67 -0.48 -7.70
N ASP A 128 8.91 -1.49 -8.08
CA ASP A 128 9.42 -2.86 -8.05
C ASP A 128 10.48 -3.07 -9.14
N GLY A 129 10.30 -2.44 -10.32
CA GLY A 129 11.30 -2.50 -11.38
C GLY A 129 11.12 -1.48 -12.49
N TYR A 130 12.08 -1.49 -13.42
CA TYR A 130 12.12 -0.58 -14.56
C TYR A 130 12.71 -1.25 -15.80
N ILE A 131 12.26 -0.87 -16.98
CA ILE A 131 12.83 -1.27 -18.28
C ILE A 131 13.30 0.00 -19.00
N PRO A 132 14.60 0.36 -18.91
CA PRO A 132 15.14 1.57 -19.52
C PRO A 132 14.87 1.70 -21.01
N SER A 133 15.11 0.63 -21.78
CA SER A 133 14.87 0.61 -23.24
C SER A 133 13.41 0.84 -23.65
N LYS A 134 12.47 0.67 -22.73
CA LYS A 134 11.02 0.90 -22.95
C LYS A 134 10.52 2.15 -22.22
N ASN A 135 11.34 2.79 -21.41
CA ASN A 135 10.97 3.86 -20.48
C ASN A 135 9.70 3.50 -19.69
N MET A 136 9.73 2.33 -19.06
CA MET A 136 8.55 1.71 -18.46
C MET A 136 8.81 1.19 -17.06
N ILE A 137 7.98 1.60 -16.10
CA ILE A 137 7.95 1.06 -14.74
C ILE A 137 7.28 -0.32 -14.74
N LEU A 138 7.79 -1.21 -13.91
CA LEU A 138 7.14 -2.48 -13.56
C LEU A 138 6.63 -2.42 -12.12
N GLU A 139 5.40 -2.84 -11.94
CA GLU A 139 4.76 -3.05 -10.65
C GLU A 139 4.34 -4.52 -10.57
N ILE A 140 4.91 -5.26 -9.63
CA ILE A 140 4.70 -6.72 -9.50
C ILE A 140 3.57 -6.97 -8.49
N LYS A 141 2.66 -7.88 -8.84
CA LYS A 141 1.56 -8.25 -7.95
C LYS A 141 1.35 -9.77 -7.94
N THR A 142 0.99 -10.29 -6.77
CA THR A 142 0.40 -11.62 -6.63
C THR A 142 -1.10 -11.46 -6.34
N THR A 143 -1.93 -12.28 -6.95
CA THR A 143 -3.38 -12.24 -6.77
C THR A 143 -3.98 -13.61 -7.00
N GLY A 144 -5.19 -13.88 -6.48
CA GLY A 144 -5.85 -15.17 -6.65
C GLY A 144 -6.22 -15.47 -8.10
N ALA A 145 -6.11 -16.73 -8.50
CA ALA A 145 -6.38 -17.22 -9.86
C ALA A 145 -7.76 -16.82 -10.41
N LYS A 146 -8.75 -16.69 -9.55
CA LYS A 146 -10.12 -16.24 -9.89
C LYS A 146 -10.18 -14.85 -10.54
N ASN A 147 -9.16 -14.01 -10.30
CA ASN A 147 -9.11 -12.65 -10.85
C ASN A 147 -8.61 -12.60 -12.30
N TYR A 148 -8.01 -13.69 -12.82
CA TYR A 148 -7.39 -13.71 -14.15
C TYR A 148 -8.37 -13.31 -15.25
N GLU A 149 -9.52 -13.97 -15.32
CA GLU A 149 -10.50 -13.70 -16.38
C GLU A 149 -11.08 -12.27 -16.30
N THR A 150 -11.22 -11.75 -15.07
CA THR A 150 -11.73 -10.40 -14.86
C THR A 150 -10.71 -9.34 -15.32
N TRP A 151 -9.43 -9.50 -14.94
CA TRP A 151 -8.40 -8.52 -15.28
C TRP A 151 -8.07 -8.52 -16.77
N ASN A 152 -8.24 -9.67 -17.46
CA ASN A 152 -7.98 -9.79 -18.90
C ASN A 152 -9.09 -9.21 -19.78
N LYS A 153 -10.24 -8.83 -19.23
CA LYS A 153 -11.29 -8.18 -19.98
C LYS A 153 -10.86 -6.78 -20.41
N LYS A 154 -10.99 -6.52 -21.72
CA LYS A 154 -10.78 -5.20 -22.29
C LYS A 154 -12.11 -4.55 -22.62
N ASN A 155 -12.17 -3.24 -22.47
CA ASN A 155 -13.28 -2.46 -22.96
C ASN A 155 -13.25 -2.30 -24.50
N ALA A 156 -14.23 -1.59 -25.07
CA ALA A 156 -14.33 -1.33 -26.49
C ALA A 156 -13.09 -0.62 -27.09
N ASN A 157 -12.33 0.10 -26.24
CA ASN A 157 -11.10 0.81 -26.62
C ASN A 157 -9.83 -0.04 -26.42
N GLY A 158 -9.97 -1.32 -26.08
CA GLY A 158 -8.84 -2.23 -25.86
C GLY A 158 -8.11 -2.03 -24.52
N ILE A 159 -8.68 -1.30 -23.57
CA ILE A 159 -8.08 -0.98 -22.28
C ILE A 159 -8.51 -2.00 -21.21
N TYR A 160 -7.58 -2.44 -20.37
CA TYR A 160 -7.82 -3.30 -19.22
C TYR A 160 -8.41 -2.50 -18.04
N GLU A 161 -9.72 -2.35 -17.98
CA GLU A 161 -10.38 -1.52 -16.94
C GLU A 161 -10.42 -2.18 -15.57
N ASN A 162 -10.43 -3.51 -15.55
CA ASN A 162 -10.61 -4.28 -14.31
C ASN A 162 -9.30 -4.57 -13.55
N VAL A 163 -8.17 -4.12 -14.05
CA VAL A 163 -6.94 -4.10 -13.25
C VAL A 163 -7.12 -3.07 -12.13
N PRO A 164 -6.90 -3.45 -10.85
CA PRO A 164 -7.26 -2.60 -9.72
C PRO A 164 -6.69 -1.19 -9.82
N ALA A 165 -7.55 -0.20 -9.59
CA ALA A 165 -7.21 1.22 -9.76
C ALA A 165 -6.11 1.68 -8.80
N ASN A 166 -6.04 1.11 -7.58
CA ASN A 166 -4.98 1.39 -6.62
C ASN A 166 -3.59 0.99 -7.16
N TYR A 167 -3.45 -0.15 -7.82
CA TYR A 167 -2.18 -0.57 -8.44
C TYR A 167 -1.80 0.35 -9.61
N ARG A 168 -2.79 0.70 -10.44
CA ARG A 168 -2.55 1.64 -11.55
C ARG A 168 -2.12 3.02 -11.06
N LYS A 169 -2.76 3.56 -10.01
CA LYS A 169 -2.39 4.86 -9.43
C LYS A 169 -0.99 4.84 -8.82
N GLN A 170 -0.62 3.76 -8.12
CA GLN A 170 0.73 3.58 -7.60
C GLN A 170 1.78 3.59 -8.71
N ALA A 171 1.60 2.74 -9.73
CA ALA A 171 2.57 2.62 -10.83
C ALA A 171 2.63 3.89 -11.69
N GLN A 172 1.49 4.55 -11.94
CA GLN A 172 1.41 5.81 -12.67
C GLN A 172 2.15 6.94 -11.94
N LEU A 173 2.00 7.02 -10.60
CA LEU A 173 2.71 7.97 -9.77
C LEU A 173 4.23 7.77 -9.86
N TYR A 174 4.70 6.54 -9.70
CA TYR A 174 6.13 6.23 -9.79
C TYR A 174 6.67 6.52 -11.19
N SER A 175 5.90 6.22 -12.23
CA SER A 175 6.27 6.54 -13.61
C SER A 175 6.48 8.03 -13.81
N TYR A 176 5.55 8.85 -13.34
CA TYR A 176 5.67 10.29 -13.42
C TYR A 176 6.91 10.82 -12.69
N LEU A 177 7.15 10.35 -11.46
CA LEU A 177 8.30 10.77 -10.65
C LEU A 177 9.65 10.33 -11.24
N MET A 178 9.69 9.26 -12.01
CA MET A 178 10.87 8.79 -12.73
C MET A 178 10.99 9.36 -14.15
N GLY A 179 9.99 10.08 -14.64
CA GLY A 179 9.94 10.54 -16.04
C GLY A 179 9.69 9.40 -17.04
N ALA A 180 9.12 8.29 -16.58
CA ALA A 180 8.69 7.21 -17.44
C ALA A 180 7.34 7.53 -18.09
N ASN A 181 7.15 7.10 -19.35
CA ASN A 181 5.94 7.36 -20.11
C ASN A 181 4.95 6.18 -20.13
N LYS A 182 5.36 5.04 -19.55
CA LYS A 182 4.56 3.81 -19.46
C LYS A 182 4.77 3.12 -18.12
N TYR A 183 3.79 2.32 -17.76
CA TYR A 183 3.91 1.36 -16.67
C TYR A 183 3.22 0.04 -17.03
N SER A 184 3.66 -1.03 -16.41
CA SER A 184 3.03 -2.33 -16.54
C SER A 184 2.79 -2.94 -15.17
N ILE A 185 1.55 -3.38 -14.92
CA ILE A 185 1.23 -4.23 -13.78
C ILE A 185 1.48 -5.66 -14.22
N VAL A 186 2.45 -6.32 -13.61
CA VAL A 186 2.74 -7.74 -13.85
C VAL A 186 2.15 -8.54 -12.70
N ALA A 187 1.21 -9.42 -13.01
CA ALA A 187 0.50 -10.20 -12.01
C ALA A 187 0.74 -11.70 -12.16
N ALA A 188 1.16 -12.35 -11.08
CA ALA A 188 1.11 -13.80 -10.95
C ALA A 188 -0.19 -14.21 -10.26
N PHE A 189 -0.93 -15.14 -10.88
CA PHE A 189 -2.24 -15.60 -10.43
C PHE A 189 -2.09 -16.91 -9.67
N LEU A 190 -2.22 -16.81 -8.35
CA LEU A 190 -1.98 -17.89 -7.40
C LEU A 190 -3.24 -18.72 -7.15
N GLU A 191 -3.06 -20.02 -6.96
CA GLU A 191 -4.11 -21.00 -6.69
C GLU A 191 -4.20 -21.27 -5.19
N ASP A 192 -5.21 -20.68 -4.54
CA ASP A 192 -5.41 -20.77 -3.09
C ASP A 192 -5.70 -22.21 -2.64
N ASP A 193 -6.44 -22.96 -3.45
CA ASP A 193 -6.75 -24.37 -3.26
C ASP A 193 -5.51 -25.30 -3.34
N LYS A 194 -4.40 -24.83 -3.91
CA LYS A 194 -3.12 -25.53 -3.95
C LYS A 194 -2.17 -25.06 -2.85
N GLY A 195 -2.59 -24.15 -1.99
CA GLY A 195 -1.78 -23.65 -0.88
C GLY A 195 -0.65 -22.72 -1.29
N ASP A 196 -0.79 -22.00 -2.41
CA ASP A 196 0.25 -21.11 -2.93
C ASP A 196 0.60 -19.96 -1.97
N TYR A 197 -0.38 -19.50 -1.18
CA TYR A 197 -0.16 -18.46 -0.19
C TYR A 197 0.45 -18.98 1.12
N GLU A 198 0.21 -20.23 1.43
CA GLU A 198 0.75 -20.92 2.62
C GLU A 198 2.20 -21.40 2.40
N ASN A 199 2.55 -21.80 1.16
CA ASN A 199 3.86 -22.34 0.81
C ASN A 199 4.44 -21.68 -0.45
N PRO A 200 4.66 -20.35 -0.48
CA PRO A 200 5.07 -19.64 -1.68
C PRO A 200 6.47 -20.04 -2.19
N GLU A 201 7.30 -20.61 -1.33
CA GLU A 201 8.62 -21.13 -1.73
C GLU A 201 8.51 -22.28 -2.74
N SER A 202 7.48 -23.12 -2.59
CA SER A 202 7.27 -24.29 -3.43
C SER A 202 6.54 -23.99 -4.74
N VAL A 203 6.05 -22.77 -4.93
CA VAL A 203 5.29 -22.37 -6.13
C VAL A 203 6.20 -22.40 -7.36
N ASP A 204 5.82 -23.24 -8.34
CA ASP A 204 6.40 -23.23 -9.67
C ASP A 204 5.61 -22.26 -10.56
N LEU A 205 6.19 -21.10 -10.83
CA LEU A 205 5.58 -20.06 -11.65
C LEU A 205 5.36 -20.46 -13.11
N ASN A 206 6.07 -21.50 -13.61
CA ASN A 206 5.81 -22.03 -14.96
C ASN A 206 4.45 -22.75 -15.03
N GLN A 207 3.89 -23.14 -13.90
CA GLN A 207 2.57 -23.76 -13.79
C GLN A 207 1.49 -22.78 -13.35
N ARG A 208 1.80 -21.49 -13.30
CA ARG A 208 0.86 -20.43 -12.94
C ARG A 208 0.70 -19.44 -14.10
N ARG A 209 -0.47 -18.81 -14.14
CA ARG A 209 -0.70 -17.75 -15.10
C ARG A 209 0.04 -16.50 -14.66
N ILE A 210 0.84 -15.92 -15.54
CA ILE A 210 1.45 -14.61 -15.37
C ILE A 210 0.97 -13.75 -16.53
N ALA A 211 0.47 -12.56 -16.24
CA ALA A 211 0.05 -11.60 -17.25
C ALA A 211 0.60 -10.21 -16.95
N ASN A 212 0.84 -9.45 -18.03
CA ASN A 212 1.27 -8.07 -17.95
C ASN A 212 0.21 -7.15 -18.56
N TYR A 213 -0.08 -6.06 -17.85
CA TYR A 213 -1.07 -5.06 -18.22
C TYR A 213 -0.36 -3.72 -18.36
N THR A 214 -0.13 -3.31 -19.61
CA THR A 214 0.65 -2.11 -19.90
C THR A 214 -0.28 -0.92 -20.17
N PHE A 215 0.08 0.21 -19.59
CA PHE A 215 -0.63 1.48 -19.69
C PHE A 215 0.32 2.61 -20.08
N VAL A 216 -0.21 3.62 -20.74
CA VAL A 216 0.49 4.89 -20.99
C VAL A 216 0.18 5.83 -19.82
N VAL A 217 1.18 6.58 -19.37
CA VAL A 217 1.00 7.57 -18.31
C VAL A 217 0.14 8.72 -18.82
N ASN A 218 -0.93 9.01 -18.12
CA ASN A 218 -1.70 10.23 -18.32
C ASN A 218 -1.08 11.35 -17.45
N GLU A 219 -0.21 12.16 -18.05
CA GLU A 219 0.52 13.20 -17.32
C GLU A 219 -0.39 14.22 -16.64
N SER A 220 -1.45 14.67 -17.32
CA SER A 220 -2.38 15.65 -16.76
C SER A 220 -3.07 15.11 -15.52
N GLU A 221 -3.66 13.91 -15.64
CA GLU A 221 -4.31 13.24 -14.52
C GLU A 221 -3.33 13.00 -13.36
N THR A 222 -2.11 12.59 -13.68
CA THR A 222 -1.09 12.31 -12.65
C THR A 222 -0.66 13.56 -11.91
N LYS A 223 -0.50 14.68 -12.61
CA LYS A 223 -0.21 15.99 -11.99
C LYS A 223 -1.33 16.44 -11.06
N ASP A 224 -2.57 16.29 -11.49
CA ASP A 224 -3.75 16.61 -10.68
C ASP A 224 -3.83 15.74 -9.42
N ASP A 225 -3.58 14.44 -9.57
CA ASP A 225 -3.52 13.50 -8.44
C ASP A 225 -2.41 13.89 -7.45
N ILE A 226 -1.22 14.20 -7.94
CA ILE A 226 -0.08 14.62 -7.10
C ILE A 226 -0.41 15.91 -6.35
N ASN A 227 -1.02 16.87 -7.01
CA ASN A 227 -1.43 18.13 -6.36
C ASN A 227 -2.44 17.87 -5.25
N LYS A 228 -3.49 17.08 -5.51
CA LYS A 228 -4.48 16.70 -4.50
C LYS A 228 -3.84 15.99 -3.31
N VAL A 229 -2.93 15.05 -3.58
CA VAL A 229 -2.21 14.31 -2.53
C VAL A 229 -1.35 15.25 -1.68
N LYS A 230 -0.64 16.20 -2.29
CA LYS A 230 0.19 17.20 -1.58
C LYS A 230 -0.66 18.17 -0.77
N GLU A 231 -1.74 18.70 -1.34
CA GLU A 231 -2.67 19.56 -0.63
C GLU A 231 -3.27 18.86 0.59
N TRP A 232 -3.75 17.62 0.40
CA TRP A 232 -4.25 16.79 1.48
C TRP A 232 -3.19 16.57 2.57
N TYR A 233 -1.96 16.22 2.19
CA TYR A 233 -0.86 15.98 3.11
C TYR A 233 -0.54 17.23 3.95
N TYR A 234 -0.36 18.37 3.30
CA TYR A 234 -0.08 19.62 4.00
C TYR A 234 -1.22 20.07 4.89
N PHE A 235 -2.47 19.87 4.47
CA PHE A 235 -3.63 20.19 5.29
C PHE A 235 -3.61 19.36 6.58
N TYR A 236 -3.55 18.03 6.47
CA TYR A 236 -3.66 17.16 7.64
C TYR A 236 -2.38 17.08 8.49
N THR A 237 -1.20 17.35 7.96
CA THR A 237 0.02 17.47 8.80
C THR A 237 0.11 18.82 9.53
N ASN A 238 -0.77 19.76 9.24
CA ASN A 238 -0.94 21.02 9.98
C ASN A 238 -2.24 21.08 10.81
N SER A 239 -3.02 20.02 10.80
CA SER A 239 -4.23 19.85 11.62
C SER A 239 -4.00 18.83 12.73
N ILE A 240 -4.54 19.10 13.91
CA ILE A 240 -4.61 18.09 14.99
C ILE A 240 -5.78 17.12 14.79
N VAL A 241 -6.71 17.42 13.86
CA VAL A 241 -7.93 16.64 13.61
C VAL A 241 -7.77 15.86 12.31
N SER A 242 -8.09 14.58 12.33
CA SER A 242 -8.07 13.69 11.18
C SER A 242 -9.22 13.95 10.20
N PRO A 243 -9.17 13.35 8.98
CA PRO A 243 -10.39 13.12 8.21
C PRO A 243 -11.42 12.34 9.02
N LYS A 244 -12.71 12.47 8.67
CA LYS A 244 -13.76 11.63 9.26
C LYS A 244 -13.60 10.18 8.83
N TYR A 245 -13.77 9.24 9.79
CA TYR A 245 -13.79 7.82 9.48
C TYR A 245 -15.20 7.36 9.05
N ASN A 246 -15.24 6.24 8.35
CA ASN A 246 -16.47 5.57 7.97
C ASN A 246 -16.45 4.12 8.47
N LEU A 247 -17.40 3.74 9.34
CA LEU A 247 -17.43 2.40 9.94
C LEU A 247 -17.65 1.26 8.94
N ILE A 248 -18.07 1.54 7.71
CA ILE A 248 -18.13 0.52 6.65
C ILE A 248 -16.72 0.17 6.16
N LYS A 249 -15.86 1.21 5.98
CA LYS A 249 -14.50 1.06 5.46
C LYS A 249 -13.47 0.86 6.57
N ASP A 250 -13.60 1.59 7.68
CA ASP A 250 -12.55 1.80 8.68
C ASP A 250 -12.78 1.02 9.97
N LYS A 251 -13.81 0.16 10.05
CA LYS A 251 -14.24 -0.48 11.30
C LYS A 251 -13.10 -1.10 12.10
N MET A 252 -12.27 -1.93 11.48
CA MET A 252 -11.16 -2.58 12.21
C MET A 252 -10.11 -1.58 12.69
N GLN A 253 -9.80 -0.57 11.89
CA GLN A 253 -8.89 0.49 12.26
C GLN A 253 -9.45 1.32 13.45
N VAL A 254 -10.75 1.60 13.45
CA VAL A 254 -11.44 2.32 14.53
C VAL A 254 -11.49 1.45 15.79
N ASP A 255 -11.85 0.17 15.68
CA ASP A 255 -11.85 -0.75 16.84
C ASP A 255 -10.44 -0.85 17.46
N TYR A 256 -9.39 -0.93 16.64
CA TYR A 256 -8.00 -0.85 17.10
C TYR A 256 -7.74 0.46 17.85
N LEU A 257 -8.16 1.59 17.32
CA LEU A 257 -7.89 2.90 17.90
C LEU A 257 -8.71 3.21 19.17
N ARG A 258 -9.79 2.48 19.44
CA ARG A 258 -10.55 2.58 20.70
C ARG A 258 -9.76 2.14 21.93
N CYS A 259 -8.84 1.19 21.75
CA CYS A 259 -8.08 0.62 22.87
C CYS A 259 -7.27 1.69 23.60
N LYS A 260 -7.42 1.77 24.93
CA LYS A 260 -6.79 2.75 25.81
C LYS A 260 -5.47 2.26 26.43
N ASN A 261 -5.23 0.95 26.39
CA ASN A 261 -4.06 0.30 26.98
C ASN A 261 -3.77 -1.04 26.30
N GLU A 262 -2.67 -1.68 26.70
CA GLU A 262 -2.20 -2.95 26.16
C GLU A 262 -3.19 -4.09 26.42
N GLN A 263 -3.82 -4.13 27.59
CA GLN A 263 -4.79 -5.17 27.95
C GLN A 263 -6.00 -5.15 26.99
N GLU A 264 -6.60 -3.98 26.75
CA GLU A 264 -7.73 -3.84 25.82
C GLU A 264 -7.33 -4.24 24.39
N TRP A 265 -6.09 -3.94 23.99
CA TRP A 265 -5.56 -4.36 22.70
C TRP A 265 -5.40 -5.89 22.62
N GLU A 266 -4.86 -6.53 23.66
CA GLU A 266 -4.70 -7.99 23.71
C GLU A 266 -6.05 -8.70 23.66
N GLU A 267 -7.06 -8.20 24.39
CA GLU A 267 -8.42 -8.74 24.36
C GLU A 267 -9.03 -8.65 22.96
N LEU A 268 -8.90 -7.51 22.29
CA LEU A 268 -9.39 -7.29 20.94
C LEU A 268 -8.66 -8.20 19.93
N LEU A 269 -7.34 -8.30 20.03
CA LEU A 269 -6.52 -9.16 19.17
C LEU A 269 -6.89 -10.64 19.33
N ASN A 270 -7.07 -11.11 20.57
CA ASN A 270 -7.49 -12.49 20.84
C ASN A 270 -8.87 -12.78 20.25
N LYS A 271 -9.80 -11.85 20.34
CA LYS A 271 -11.10 -11.94 19.66
C LYS A 271 -10.92 -12.04 18.16
N TRP A 272 -10.08 -11.22 17.53
CA TRP A 272 -9.84 -11.26 16.09
C TRP A 272 -9.14 -12.53 15.62
N LYS A 273 -8.27 -13.11 16.43
CA LYS A 273 -7.69 -14.45 16.20
C LYS A 273 -8.77 -15.53 16.16
N GLN A 274 -9.70 -15.51 17.12
CA GLN A 274 -10.83 -16.46 17.18
C GLN A 274 -11.79 -16.30 15.98
N GLU A 275 -11.96 -15.06 15.51
CA GLU A 275 -12.77 -14.74 14.33
C GLU A 275 -12.05 -14.99 12.99
N GLY A 276 -10.78 -15.44 13.01
CA GLY A 276 -9.97 -15.65 11.80
C GLY A 276 -9.55 -14.38 11.08
N LYS A 277 -9.59 -13.23 11.76
CA LYS A 277 -9.20 -11.92 11.21
C LYS A 277 -7.72 -11.61 11.39
N ALA A 278 -7.05 -12.32 12.28
CA ALA A 278 -5.63 -12.21 12.56
C ALA A 278 -4.99 -13.60 12.57
N ASP A 279 -3.72 -13.68 12.16
CA ASP A 279 -2.96 -14.91 12.26
C ASP A 279 -2.83 -15.32 13.74
N LEU A 280 -2.90 -16.63 14.03
CA LEU A 280 -2.84 -17.12 15.41
C LEU A 280 -1.50 -16.80 16.09
N ASP A 281 -0.42 -16.76 15.33
CA ASP A 281 0.95 -16.44 15.76
C ASP A 281 1.27 -14.95 15.72
N PHE A 282 0.31 -14.10 15.32
CA PHE A 282 0.52 -12.65 15.32
C PHE A 282 0.76 -12.16 16.77
N ILE A 283 1.89 -11.49 16.96
CA ILE A 283 2.26 -10.84 18.22
C ILE A 283 2.04 -9.34 18.06
N GLY A 284 1.11 -8.79 18.82
CA GLY A 284 0.69 -7.40 18.79
C GLY A 284 1.74 -6.39 19.23
#